data_32c553a7793df1b61a4cc51da6854a82
#
_entry.id   32c553a7793df1b61a4cc51da6854a82
#
_cell.length_a   1.000
_cell.length_b   1.000
_cell.length_c   1.000
_cell.angle_alpha   90.00
_cell.angle_beta   90.00
_cell.angle_gamma   90.00
#
_symmetry.space_group_name_H-M   'P 1'
#
loop_
_entity.id
_entity.type
_entity.pdbx_description
1 polymer ?
#
loop_
_entity_poly.entity_id
_entity_poly.type
_entity_poly.pdbx_seq_one_letter_code
_entity_poly.pdbx_strand_id
1 'polypeptide(L)'
;QAKEGLARAGFAAAAGICILAVALICVFLFANGVPAISEIGVVDFLLGTKWKPGNDIYGIFPMIVGSIYATAGAVIVGVPSGFLCAVFLSRFAGKGVGRFLSNGVELLAGIPSVVYGFFALMVFVPFIRNNLPGKGMSLLAASLILGIMILPTVITVAKSALDAVPKRYYEGALALGGDHERAVFGVVVPAAASGILAGIVLGIGRAIGETMAVVMVAGNNAVIPESIFSGVRTMTANIVLEMGYAADLHRGALIGTGVVLFVFIL
;
A
#
# COMPACT_ATOMS: atom_id res chain seq x y z
N GLN A 1 18.83 -28.67 -26.02
CA GLN A 1 17.66 -29.43 -25.53
C GLN A 1 17.81 -29.88 -24.08
N ALA A 2 18.92 -30.54 -23.63
CA ALA A 2 19.09 -30.97 -22.24
C ALA A 2 19.18 -29.77 -21.27
N LYS A 3 19.92 -28.72 -21.59
CA LYS A 3 20.01 -27.48 -20.78
C LYS A 3 18.70 -26.71 -20.70
N GLU A 4 17.93 -26.70 -21.77
CA GLU A 4 16.61 -26.09 -21.84
C GLU A 4 15.58 -26.85 -20.99
N GLY A 5 15.61 -28.19 -21.03
CA GLY A 5 14.79 -29.04 -20.17
C GLY A 5 15.09 -28.86 -18.67
N LEU A 6 16.36 -28.74 -18.31
CA LEU A 6 16.79 -28.48 -16.94
C LEU A 6 16.34 -27.11 -16.44
N ALA A 7 16.50 -26.06 -17.27
CA ALA A 7 16.03 -24.71 -16.94
C ALA A 7 14.51 -24.67 -16.77
N ARG A 8 13.77 -25.32 -17.67
CA ARG A 8 12.30 -25.42 -17.58
C ARG A 8 11.83 -26.13 -16.32
N ALA A 9 12.49 -27.23 -15.93
CA ALA A 9 12.21 -27.95 -14.71
C ALA A 9 12.53 -27.08 -13.47
N GLY A 10 13.64 -26.33 -13.48
CA GLY A 10 14.01 -25.42 -12.41
C GLY A 10 12.99 -24.30 -12.21
N PHE A 11 12.54 -23.65 -13.29
CA PHE A 11 11.50 -22.62 -13.22
C PHE A 11 10.15 -23.18 -12.75
N ALA A 12 9.76 -24.37 -13.23
CA ALA A 12 8.53 -25.03 -12.78
C ALA A 12 8.59 -25.38 -11.29
N ALA A 13 9.73 -25.89 -10.81
CA ALA A 13 9.93 -26.17 -9.39
C ALA A 13 9.87 -24.91 -8.54
N ALA A 14 10.53 -23.83 -8.96
CA ALA A 14 10.48 -22.54 -8.26
C ALA A 14 9.05 -21.97 -8.21
N ALA A 15 8.31 -22.01 -9.30
CA ALA A 15 6.91 -21.60 -9.34
C ALA A 15 6.04 -22.47 -8.42
N GLY A 16 6.25 -23.80 -8.41
CA GLY A 16 5.56 -24.73 -7.51
C GLY A 16 5.81 -24.43 -6.03
N ILE A 17 7.06 -24.13 -5.67
CA ILE A 17 7.43 -23.75 -4.30
C ILE A 17 6.73 -22.44 -3.88
N CYS A 18 6.70 -21.43 -4.76
CA CYS A 18 6.01 -20.16 -4.47
C CYS A 18 4.51 -20.38 -4.22
N ILE A 19 3.84 -21.14 -5.08
CA ILE A 19 2.42 -21.46 -4.93
C ILE A 19 2.16 -22.23 -3.63
N LEU A 20 2.98 -23.23 -3.33
CA LEU A 20 2.88 -24.01 -2.11
C LEU A 20 3.07 -23.15 -0.86
N ALA A 21 4.05 -22.24 -0.86
CA ALA A 21 4.30 -21.32 0.24
C ALA A 21 3.10 -20.41 0.51
N VAL A 22 2.51 -19.83 -0.53
CA VAL A 22 1.30 -18.99 -0.40
C VAL A 22 0.13 -19.83 0.13
N ALA A 23 -0.08 -21.03 -0.40
CA ALA A 23 -1.15 -21.93 0.05
C ALA A 23 -0.97 -22.29 1.54
N LEU A 24 0.25 -22.61 1.98
CA LEU A 24 0.53 -22.91 3.39
C LEU A 24 0.27 -21.70 4.31
N ILE A 25 0.64 -20.50 3.88
CA ILE A 25 0.32 -19.26 4.63
C ILE A 25 -1.19 -19.09 4.76
N CYS A 26 -1.94 -19.26 3.68
CA CYS A 26 -3.40 -19.16 3.70
C CYS A 26 -3.99 -20.20 4.65
N VAL A 27 -3.61 -21.47 4.52
CA VAL A 27 -4.08 -22.57 5.40
C VAL A 27 -3.77 -22.24 6.87
N PHE A 28 -2.55 -21.81 7.18
CA PHE A 28 -2.16 -21.44 8.54
C PHE A 28 -3.01 -20.29 9.09
N LEU A 29 -3.18 -19.22 8.31
CA LEU A 29 -3.97 -18.04 8.70
C LEU A 29 -5.43 -18.42 9.01
N PHE A 30 -6.08 -19.15 8.10
CA PHE A 30 -7.48 -19.52 8.27
C PHE A 30 -7.68 -20.59 9.35
N ALA A 31 -6.80 -21.57 9.44
CA ALA A 31 -6.89 -22.63 10.47
C ALA A 31 -6.73 -22.12 11.91
N ASN A 32 -5.96 -21.04 12.12
CA ASN A 32 -5.75 -20.46 13.45
C ASN A 32 -6.61 -19.23 13.71
N GLY A 33 -6.88 -18.40 12.69
CA GLY A 33 -7.62 -17.17 12.86
C GLY A 33 -9.13 -17.34 12.92
N VAL A 34 -9.71 -18.23 12.11
CA VAL A 34 -11.17 -18.44 12.07
C VAL A 34 -11.70 -19.01 13.38
N PRO A 35 -11.08 -20.03 14.01
CA PRO A 35 -11.53 -20.49 15.33
C PRO A 35 -11.52 -19.40 16.40
N ALA A 36 -10.47 -18.56 16.46
CA ALA A 36 -10.40 -17.45 17.40
C ALA A 36 -11.49 -16.39 17.14
N ILE A 37 -11.77 -16.06 15.89
CA ILE A 37 -12.88 -15.15 15.53
C ILE A 37 -14.23 -15.76 15.96
N SER A 38 -14.40 -17.07 15.80
CA SER A 38 -15.63 -17.76 16.21
C SER A 38 -15.80 -17.80 17.73
N GLU A 39 -14.70 -17.97 18.48
CA GLU A 39 -14.71 -17.97 19.95
C GLU A 39 -15.02 -16.58 20.53
N ILE A 40 -14.46 -15.51 19.97
CA ILE A 40 -14.73 -14.12 20.37
C ILE A 40 -16.14 -13.70 19.96
N GLY A 41 -16.66 -14.24 18.85
CA GLY A 41 -17.89 -13.81 18.19
C GLY A 41 -17.57 -12.87 17.02
N VAL A 42 -18.06 -13.24 15.83
CA VAL A 42 -17.77 -12.52 14.57
C VAL A 42 -18.15 -11.04 14.64
N VAL A 43 -19.31 -10.73 15.23
CA VAL A 43 -19.82 -9.35 15.33
C VAL A 43 -18.99 -8.55 16.32
N ASP A 44 -18.70 -9.11 17.48
CA ASP A 44 -17.92 -8.44 18.52
C ASP A 44 -16.48 -8.21 18.07
N PHE A 45 -15.91 -9.15 17.32
CA PHE A 45 -14.59 -9.03 16.74
C PHE A 45 -14.53 -7.94 15.66
N LEU A 46 -15.42 -7.97 14.65
CA LEU A 46 -15.36 -7.07 13.50
C LEU A 46 -15.88 -5.66 13.82
N LEU A 47 -16.96 -5.54 14.60
CA LEU A 47 -17.63 -4.27 14.88
C LEU A 47 -17.35 -3.74 16.28
N GLY A 48 -16.68 -4.51 17.15
CA GLY A 48 -16.26 -4.07 18.46
C GLY A 48 -15.32 -2.87 18.37
N THR A 49 -15.60 -1.83 19.16
CA THR A 49 -14.86 -0.56 19.14
C THR A 49 -13.75 -0.49 20.19
N LYS A 50 -13.58 -1.53 21.00
CA LYS A 50 -12.58 -1.57 22.06
C LYS A 50 -11.64 -2.74 21.87
N TRP A 51 -10.33 -2.45 21.99
CA TRP A 51 -9.27 -3.44 21.99
C TRP A 51 -8.59 -3.41 23.36
N LYS A 52 -8.86 -4.40 24.21
CA LYS A 52 -8.29 -4.56 25.57
C LYS A 52 -8.03 -6.03 25.86
N PRO A 53 -6.93 -6.60 25.36
CA PRO A 53 -6.60 -8.03 25.53
C PRO A 53 -6.56 -8.50 26.98
N GLY A 54 -6.14 -7.63 27.92
CA GLY A 54 -6.13 -7.96 29.36
C GLY A 54 -7.52 -8.17 29.98
N ASN A 55 -8.59 -7.86 29.26
CA ASN A 55 -9.99 -8.05 29.67
C ASN A 55 -10.75 -8.93 28.67
N ASP A 56 -10.05 -9.67 27.82
CA ASP A 56 -10.59 -10.51 26.74
C ASP A 56 -11.54 -9.78 25.77
N ILE A 57 -11.27 -8.48 25.51
CA ILE A 57 -12.02 -7.66 24.55
C ILE A 57 -11.17 -7.43 23.30
N TYR A 58 -11.63 -7.95 22.15
CA TYR A 58 -10.86 -8.02 20.91
C TYR A 58 -11.57 -7.38 19.71
N GLY A 59 -12.17 -6.19 19.88
CA GLY A 59 -12.81 -5.46 18.80
C GLY A 59 -11.81 -4.76 17.89
N ILE A 60 -11.80 -5.09 16.59
CA ILE A 60 -10.84 -4.56 15.61
C ILE A 60 -11.39 -3.42 14.75
N PHE A 61 -12.62 -2.98 14.94
CA PHE A 61 -13.23 -1.93 14.12
C PHE A 61 -12.41 -0.64 14.04
N PRO A 62 -11.82 -0.11 15.13
CA PRO A 62 -10.96 1.07 15.05
C PRO A 62 -9.75 0.87 14.13
N MET A 63 -9.15 -0.35 14.09
CA MET A 63 -8.01 -0.67 13.24
C MET A 63 -8.41 -0.81 11.77
N ILE A 64 -9.61 -1.31 11.48
CA ILE A 64 -10.18 -1.35 10.14
C ILE A 64 -10.35 0.09 9.62
N VAL A 65 -11.03 0.95 10.39
CA VAL A 65 -11.22 2.37 10.05
C VAL A 65 -9.89 3.08 9.91
N GLY A 66 -8.95 2.84 10.84
CA GLY A 66 -7.60 3.39 10.79
C GLY A 66 -6.84 3.03 9.52
N SER A 67 -6.91 1.75 9.09
CA SER A 67 -6.30 1.29 7.85
C SER A 67 -6.93 1.94 6.62
N ILE A 68 -8.26 2.02 6.58
CA ILE A 68 -8.99 2.66 5.46
C ILE A 68 -8.62 4.14 5.36
N TYR A 69 -8.65 4.87 6.46
CA TYR A 69 -8.37 6.32 6.45
C TYR A 69 -6.92 6.63 6.10
N ALA A 70 -5.95 5.87 6.65
CA ALA A 70 -4.54 6.04 6.31
C ALA A 70 -4.27 5.77 4.83
N THR A 71 -4.87 4.70 4.28
CA THR A 71 -4.77 4.36 2.87
C THR A 71 -5.48 5.39 1.98
N ALA A 72 -6.68 5.82 2.34
CA ALA A 72 -7.41 6.85 1.58
C ALA A 72 -6.60 8.16 1.51
N GLY A 73 -6.02 8.59 2.64
CA GLY A 73 -5.13 9.76 2.66
C GLY A 73 -3.88 9.58 1.79
N ALA A 74 -3.27 8.40 1.81
CA ALA A 74 -2.15 8.06 0.94
C ALA A 74 -2.51 8.10 -0.54
N VAL A 75 -3.68 7.58 -0.90
CA VAL A 75 -4.22 7.56 -2.27
C VAL A 75 -4.49 8.97 -2.78
N ILE A 76 -5.11 9.83 -1.96
CA ILE A 76 -5.41 11.23 -2.31
C ILE A 76 -4.13 12.02 -2.66
N VAL A 77 -3.03 11.75 -1.97
CA VAL A 77 -1.75 12.44 -2.21
C VAL A 77 -0.92 11.72 -3.27
N GLY A 78 -0.76 10.40 -3.14
CA GLY A 78 0.20 9.62 -3.92
C GLY A 78 -0.29 9.30 -5.33
N VAL A 79 -1.58 9.01 -5.53
CA VAL A 79 -2.09 8.60 -6.85
C VAL A 79 -2.07 9.76 -7.84
N PRO A 80 -2.62 10.96 -7.56
CA PRO A 80 -2.56 12.06 -8.51
C PRO A 80 -1.12 12.47 -8.84
N SER A 81 -0.27 12.56 -7.81
CA SER A 81 1.15 12.93 -7.98
C SER A 81 1.90 11.89 -8.80
N GLY A 82 1.71 10.60 -8.49
CA GLY A 82 2.33 9.48 -9.21
C GLY A 82 1.86 9.38 -10.66
N PHE A 83 0.56 9.52 -10.90
CA PHE A 83 -0.01 9.52 -12.24
C PHE A 83 0.53 10.66 -13.12
N LEU A 84 0.51 11.89 -12.60
CA LEU A 84 1.02 13.05 -13.35
C LEU A 84 2.52 12.89 -13.62
N CYS A 85 3.30 12.40 -12.66
CA CYS A 85 4.71 12.10 -12.85
C CYS A 85 4.92 11.02 -13.92
N ALA A 86 4.12 9.95 -13.95
CA ALA A 86 4.18 8.91 -14.97
C ALA A 86 3.88 9.45 -16.38
N VAL A 87 2.85 10.28 -16.53
CA VAL A 87 2.51 10.92 -17.80
C VAL A 87 3.64 11.84 -18.25
N PHE A 88 4.17 12.66 -17.34
CA PHE A 88 5.30 13.55 -17.64
C PHE A 88 6.52 12.74 -18.11
N LEU A 89 6.91 11.70 -17.39
CA LEU A 89 8.06 10.87 -17.73
C LEU A 89 7.91 10.11 -19.05
N SER A 90 6.67 9.70 -19.37
CA SER A 90 6.39 8.92 -20.60
C SER A 90 6.31 9.80 -21.85
N ARG A 91 5.75 11.01 -21.75
CA ARG A 91 5.32 11.79 -22.93
C ARG A 91 5.88 13.20 -23.02
N PHE A 92 6.30 13.81 -21.92
CA PHE A 92 6.74 15.21 -21.89
C PHE A 92 8.23 15.38 -21.57
N ALA A 93 8.82 14.43 -20.82
CA ALA A 93 10.20 14.54 -20.38
C ALA A 93 11.18 14.35 -21.54
N GLY A 94 12.11 15.27 -21.72
CA GLY A 94 13.27 15.07 -22.59
C GLY A 94 14.19 13.97 -22.08
N LYS A 95 15.00 13.37 -22.95
CA LYS A 95 15.84 12.18 -22.67
C LYS A 95 16.72 12.34 -21.40
N GLY A 96 17.28 13.51 -21.14
CA GLY A 96 18.15 13.79 -19.97
C GLY A 96 17.35 13.84 -18.69
N VAL A 97 16.32 14.69 -18.64
CA VAL A 97 15.45 14.89 -17.47
C VAL A 97 14.68 13.60 -17.17
N GLY A 98 14.14 12.93 -18.19
CA GLY A 98 13.42 11.67 -18.02
C GLY A 98 14.29 10.58 -17.38
N ARG A 99 15.55 10.44 -17.81
CA ARG A 99 16.50 9.49 -17.21
C ARG A 99 16.82 9.84 -15.77
N PHE A 100 17.11 11.09 -15.49
CA PHE A 100 17.43 11.55 -14.13
C PHE A 100 16.28 11.29 -13.16
N LEU A 101 15.05 11.67 -13.52
CA LEU A 101 13.88 11.45 -12.68
C LEU A 101 13.49 9.97 -12.55
N SER A 102 13.61 9.17 -13.63
CA SER A 102 13.37 7.72 -13.56
C SER A 102 14.35 7.04 -12.60
N ASN A 103 15.63 7.40 -12.64
CA ASN A 103 16.61 6.88 -11.68
C ASN A 103 16.26 7.31 -10.23
N GLY A 104 15.76 8.54 -10.04
CA GLY A 104 15.27 9.00 -8.73
C GLY A 104 14.09 8.16 -8.22
N VAL A 105 13.13 7.83 -9.08
CA VAL A 105 11.99 6.95 -8.74
C VAL A 105 12.47 5.53 -8.39
N GLU A 106 13.44 4.99 -9.11
CA GLU A 106 14.04 3.68 -8.82
C GLU A 106 14.77 3.68 -7.48
N LEU A 107 15.51 4.74 -7.16
CA LEU A 107 16.15 4.91 -5.85
C LEU A 107 15.12 4.95 -4.72
N LEU A 108 14.02 5.69 -4.88
CA LEU A 108 12.93 5.70 -3.91
C LEU A 108 12.32 4.30 -3.71
N ALA A 109 12.18 3.51 -4.78
CA ALA A 109 11.68 2.14 -4.67
C ALA A 109 12.60 1.23 -3.85
N GLY A 110 13.92 1.50 -3.85
CA GLY A 110 14.93 0.72 -3.13
C GLY A 110 15.07 1.06 -1.65
N ILE A 111 14.47 2.16 -1.17
CA ILE A 111 14.57 2.57 0.25
C ILE A 111 13.73 1.63 1.12
N PRO A 112 14.29 1.03 2.20
CA PRO A 112 13.50 0.24 3.16
C PRO A 112 12.42 1.06 3.86
N SER A 113 11.25 0.47 4.11
CA SER A 113 10.11 1.17 4.73
C SER A 113 10.42 1.77 6.11
N VAL A 114 11.27 1.11 6.89
CA VAL A 114 11.74 1.61 8.20
C VAL A 114 12.46 2.96 8.05
N VAL A 115 13.24 3.15 6.99
CA VAL A 115 13.96 4.41 6.73
C VAL A 115 12.96 5.53 6.41
N TYR A 116 11.92 5.24 5.63
CA TYR A 116 10.82 6.18 5.41
C TYR A 116 10.12 6.56 6.71
N GLY A 117 9.81 5.56 7.56
CA GLY A 117 9.20 5.79 8.87
C GLY A 117 10.07 6.65 9.78
N PHE A 118 11.37 6.38 9.82
CA PHE A 118 12.34 7.17 10.59
C PHE A 118 12.45 8.61 10.08
N PHE A 119 12.54 8.78 8.76
CA PHE A 119 12.52 10.12 8.15
C PHE A 119 11.24 10.89 8.52
N ALA A 120 10.09 10.26 8.41
CA ALA A 120 8.82 10.89 8.75
C ALA A 120 8.74 11.23 10.25
N LEU A 121 9.26 10.36 11.11
CA LEU A 121 9.34 10.61 12.56
C LEU A 121 10.21 11.83 12.88
N MET A 122 11.33 12.01 12.16
CA MET A 122 12.28 13.10 12.41
C MET A 122 11.90 14.42 11.71
N VAL A 123 11.16 14.37 10.61
CA VAL A 123 10.84 15.54 9.80
C VAL A 123 9.34 15.89 9.88
N PHE A 124 8.46 14.94 9.52
CA PHE A 124 7.02 15.22 9.43
C PHE A 124 6.37 15.38 10.79
N VAL A 125 6.70 14.51 11.74
CA VAL A 125 6.11 14.56 13.08
C VAL A 125 6.44 15.87 13.81
N PRO A 126 7.70 16.35 13.86
CA PRO A 126 8.01 17.66 14.43
C PRO A 126 7.38 18.83 13.65
N PHE A 127 7.36 18.77 12.32
CA PHE A 127 6.74 19.80 11.50
C PHE A 127 5.23 19.93 11.81
N ILE A 128 4.52 18.80 11.86
CA ILE A 128 3.10 18.77 12.21
C ILE A 128 2.88 19.29 13.62
N ARG A 129 3.68 18.82 14.60
CA ARG A 129 3.57 19.24 16.01
C ARG A 129 3.76 20.74 16.18
N ASN A 130 4.67 21.36 15.44
CA ASN A 130 5.03 22.77 15.62
C ASN A 130 4.13 23.74 14.85
N ASN A 131 3.48 23.26 13.76
CA ASN A 131 2.74 24.14 12.84
C ASN A 131 1.25 23.82 12.74
N LEU A 132 0.81 22.64 13.20
CA LEU A 132 -0.55 22.15 13.04
C LEU A 132 -1.10 21.65 14.40
N PRO A 133 -2.42 21.50 14.55
CA PRO A 133 -3.01 20.96 15.78
C PRO A 133 -2.54 19.51 16.04
N GLY A 134 -2.41 19.12 17.32
CA GLY A 134 -2.17 17.75 17.74
C GLY A 134 -0.73 17.46 18.18
N LYS A 135 -0.46 16.18 18.45
CA LYS A 135 0.83 15.71 19.01
C LYS A 135 1.91 15.41 17.96
N GLY A 136 1.59 15.57 16.66
CA GLY A 136 2.48 15.27 15.53
C GLY A 136 2.37 13.86 14.99
N MET A 137 2.42 12.82 15.84
CA MET A 137 2.08 11.45 15.46
C MET A 137 0.58 11.35 15.18
N SER A 138 0.19 11.07 13.94
CA SER A 138 -1.19 11.26 13.50
C SER A 138 -1.52 10.50 12.24
N LEU A 139 -2.80 10.40 11.94
CA LEU A 139 -3.31 9.91 10.67
C LEU A 139 -2.71 10.68 9.47
N LEU A 140 -2.56 12.01 9.60
CA LEU A 140 -1.96 12.84 8.56
C LEU A 140 -0.51 12.45 8.29
N ALA A 141 0.31 12.26 9.34
CA ALA A 141 1.71 11.84 9.18
C ALA A 141 1.81 10.48 8.48
N ALA A 142 0.95 9.52 8.90
CA ALA A 142 0.87 8.20 8.27
C ALA A 142 0.44 8.28 6.79
N SER A 143 -0.58 9.07 6.48
CA SER A 143 -1.07 9.26 5.11
C SER A 143 -0.03 9.89 4.19
N LEU A 144 0.71 10.89 4.65
CA LEU A 144 1.74 11.55 3.86
C LEU A 144 2.90 10.61 3.53
N ILE A 145 3.41 9.88 4.54
CA ILE A 145 4.53 8.96 4.29
C ILE A 145 4.11 7.79 3.41
N LEU A 146 2.92 7.23 3.61
CA LEU A 146 2.36 6.20 2.74
C LEU A 146 2.17 6.70 1.32
N GLY A 147 1.68 7.94 1.16
CA GLY A 147 1.53 8.60 -0.14
C GLY A 147 2.85 8.67 -0.91
N ILE A 148 3.95 9.03 -0.23
CA ILE A 148 5.30 9.03 -0.82
C ILE A 148 5.75 7.61 -1.18
N MET A 149 5.49 6.64 -0.32
CA MET A 149 5.94 5.25 -0.50
C MET A 149 5.24 4.54 -1.66
N ILE A 150 4.01 4.92 -2.02
CA ILE A 150 3.31 4.32 -3.17
C ILE A 150 3.73 4.96 -4.50
N LEU A 151 4.34 6.16 -4.50
CA LEU A 151 4.75 6.88 -5.73
C LEU A 151 5.54 6.01 -6.69
N PRO A 152 6.63 5.31 -6.27
CA PRO A 152 7.42 4.52 -7.20
C PRO A 152 6.59 3.44 -7.92
N THR A 153 5.71 2.77 -7.19
CA THR A 153 4.83 1.73 -7.74
C THR A 153 3.87 2.29 -8.77
N VAL A 154 3.14 3.37 -8.42
CA VAL A 154 2.19 4.02 -9.32
C VAL A 154 2.90 4.56 -10.56
N ILE A 155 4.03 5.28 -10.38
CA ILE A 155 4.79 5.87 -11.48
C ILE A 155 5.30 4.79 -12.45
N THR A 156 5.94 3.75 -11.93
CA THR A 156 6.57 2.73 -12.76
C THR A 156 5.55 1.95 -13.57
N VAL A 157 4.46 1.51 -12.94
CA VAL A 157 3.44 0.72 -13.62
C VAL A 157 2.63 1.58 -14.60
N ALA A 158 2.22 2.78 -14.20
CA ALA A 158 1.49 3.68 -15.09
C ALA A 158 2.36 4.14 -16.26
N LYS A 159 3.65 4.46 -16.04
CA LYS A 159 4.59 4.78 -17.11
C LYS A 159 4.74 3.62 -18.10
N SER A 160 4.93 2.41 -17.61
CA SER A 160 5.03 1.20 -18.45
C SER A 160 3.77 0.98 -19.29
N ALA A 161 2.59 1.20 -18.72
CA ALA A 161 1.33 1.12 -19.44
C ALA A 161 1.20 2.18 -20.54
N LEU A 162 1.60 3.44 -20.25
CA LEU A 162 1.64 4.52 -21.22
C LEU A 162 2.63 4.24 -22.36
N ASP A 163 3.81 3.72 -22.02
CA ASP A 163 4.86 3.39 -23.02
C ASP A 163 4.46 2.21 -23.90
N ALA A 164 3.62 1.29 -23.43
CA ALA A 164 3.09 0.16 -24.17
C ALA A 164 2.03 0.54 -25.23
N VAL A 165 1.44 1.74 -25.15
CA VAL A 165 0.46 2.20 -26.14
C VAL A 165 1.14 2.35 -27.52
N PRO A 166 0.63 1.70 -28.59
CA PRO A 166 1.21 1.78 -29.92
C PRO A 166 1.29 3.23 -30.42
N LYS A 167 2.44 3.61 -31.00
CA LYS A 167 2.70 4.97 -31.50
C LYS A 167 1.65 5.47 -32.48
N ARG A 168 1.06 4.57 -33.27
CA ARG A 168 0.00 4.89 -34.23
C ARG A 168 -1.22 5.59 -33.64
N TYR A 169 -1.51 5.34 -32.34
CA TYR A 169 -2.62 6.06 -31.67
C TYR A 169 -2.30 7.54 -31.46
N TYR A 170 -1.09 7.84 -31.03
CA TYR A 170 -0.60 9.19 -30.87
C TYR A 170 -0.47 9.91 -32.21
N GLU A 171 0.18 9.27 -33.20
CA GLU A 171 0.39 9.80 -34.54
C GLU A 171 -0.95 10.04 -35.28
N GLY A 172 -1.92 9.16 -35.12
CA GLY A 172 -3.27 9.32 -35.67
C GLY A 172 -4.00 10.52 -35.10
N ALA A 173 -3.87 10.77 -33.79
CA ALA A 173 -4.46 11.95 -33.15
C ALA A 173 -3.85 13.26 -33.69
N LEU A 174 -2.53 13.30 -33.89
CA LEU A 174 -1.86 14.46 -34.52
C LEU A 174 -2.29 14.65 -35.98
N ALA A 175 -2.44 13.57 -36.75
CA ALA A 175 -2.87 13.64 -38.15
C ALA A 175 -4.29 14.20 -38.32
N LEU A 176 -5.15 14.05 -37.29
CA LEU A 176 -6.48 14.65 -37.22
C LEU A 176 -6.47 16.12 -36.74
N GLY A 177 -5.29 16.73 -36.59
CA GLY A 177 -5.13 18.12 -36.19
C GLY A 177 -5.12 18.35 -34.66
N GLY A 178 -4.99 17.28 -33.86
CA GLY A 178 -4.78 17.40 -32.42
C GLY A 178 -3.39 17.95 -32.08
N ASP A 179 -3.29 18.74 -31.02
CA ASP A 179 -2.01 19.10 -30.41
C ASP A 179 -1.43 17.96 -29.56
N HIS A 180 -0.19 18.10 -29.07
CA HIS A 180 0.50 17.11 -28.25
C HIS A 180 -0.31 16.76 -26.98
N GLU A 181 -0.80 17.76 -26.26
CA GLU A 181 -1.53 17.55 -25.00
C GLU A 181 -2.84 16.80 -25.25
N ARG A 182 -3.57 17.21 -26.28
CA ARG A 182 -4.84 16.57 -26.68
C ARG A 182 -4.63 15.12 -27.11
N ALA A 183 -3.58 14.83 -27.88
CA ALA A 183 -3.21 13.47 -28.27
C ALA A 183 -2.85 12.61 -27.04
N VAL A 184 -2.12 13.16 -26.07
CA VAL A 184 -1.73 12.43 -24.86
C VAL A 184 -2.93 12.18 -23.96
N PHE A 185 -3.66 13.22 -23.53
CA PHE A 185 -4.74 13.06 -22.55
C PHE A 185 -6.04 12.52 -23.17
N GLY A 186 -6.31 12.82 -24.44
CA GLY A 186 -7.53 12.36 -25.12
C GLY A 186 -7.43 10.96 -25.73
N VAL A 187 -6.22 10.47 -26.04
CA VAL A 187 -6.05 9.18 -26.74
C VAL A 187 -5.13 8.24 -25.99
N VAL A 188 -3.90 8.66 -25.68
CA VAL A 188 -2.89 7.76 -25.09
C VAL A 188 -3.26 7.36 -23.65
N VAL A 189 -3.65 8.31 -22.80
CA VAL A 189 -4.03 8.03 -21.42
C VAL A 189 -5.28 7.12 -21.33
N PRO A 190 -6.37 7.37 -22.06
CA PRO A 190 -7.49 6.44 -22.11
C PRO A 190 -7.12 5.05 -22.64
N ALA A 191 -6.25 4.96 -23.65
CA ALA A 191 -5.77 3.68 -24.16
C ALA A 191 -4.92 2.88 -23.15
N ALA A 192 -4.26 3.55 -22.22
CA ALA A 192 -3.46 2.97 -21.13
C ALA A 192 -4.25 2.75 -19.82
N ALA A 193 -5.54 3.08 -19.78
CA ALA A 193 -6.32 3.18 -18.55
C ALA A 193 -6.29 1.90 -17.69
N SER A 194 -6.39 0.72 -18.31
CA SER A 194 -6.35 -0.56 -17.57
C SER A 194 -5.03 -0.78 -16.85
N GLY A 195 -3.90 -0.45 -17.50
CA GLY A 195 -2.57 -0.56 -16.88
C GLY A 195 -2.32 0.52 -15.82
N ILE A 196 -2.84 1.74 -16.02
CA ILE A 196 -2.79 2.81 -15.02
C ILE A 196 -3.57 2.38 -13.78
N LEU A 197 -4.78 1.86 -13.94
CA LEU A 197 -5.60 1.35 -12.85
C LEU A 197 -4.91 0.20 -12.11
N ALA A 198 -4.26 -0.72 -12.83
CA ALA A 198 -3.46 -1.77 -12.20
C ALA A 198 -2.35 -1.20 -11.31
N GLY A 199 -1.65 -0.15 -11.76
CA GLY A 199 -0.64 0.55 -10.97
C GLY A 199 -1.21 1.19 -9.69
N ILE A 200 -2.40 1.78 -9.78
CA ILE A 200 -3.11 2.35 -8.64
C ILE A 200 -3.50 1.26 -7.63
N VAL A 201 -4.09 0.16 -8.10
CA VAL A 201 -4.50 -0.97 -7.25
C VAL A 201 -3.29 -1.58 -6.53
N LEU A 202 -2.16 -1.77 -7.23
CA LEU A 202 -0.92 -2.23 -6.63
C LEU A 202 -0.39 -1.25 -5.57
N GLY A 203 -0.49 0.05 -5.82
CA GLY A 203 -0.15 1.09 -4.85
C GLY A 203 -1.03 1.04 -3.60
N ILE A 204 -2.34 0.86 -3.77
CA ILE A 204 -3.30 0.70 -2.66
C ILE A 204 -2.97 -0.54 -1.84
N GLY A 205 -2.76 -1.69 -2.47
CA GLY A 205 -2.38 -2.93 -1.78
C GLY A 205 -1.10 -2.77 -0.95
N ARG A 206 -0.10 -2.05 -1.51
CA ARG A 206 1.13 -1.71 -0.78
C ARG A 206 0.86 -0.81 0.43
N ALA A 207 0.00 0.22 0.30
CA ALA A 207 -0.34 1.11 1.40
C ALA A 207 -1.08 0.39 2.54
N ILE A 208 -2.03 -0.48 2.22
CA ILE A 208 -2.78 -1.27 3.21
C ILE A 208 -1.85 -2.22 3.97
N GLY A 209 -0.91 -2.85 3.27
CA GLY A 209 0.05 -3.80 3.84
C GLY A 209 1.22 -3.16 4.59
N GLU A 210 1.40 -1.83 4.49
CA GLU A 210 2.54 -1.17 5.13
C GLU A 210 2.42 -1.19 6.66
N THR A 211 3.51 -1.56 7.28
CA THR A 211 3.53 -1.79 8.73
C THR A 211 4.52 -0.88 9.44
N MET A 212 5.82 -1.00 9.09
CA MET A 212 6.88 -0.41 9.89
C MET A 212 6.91 1.11 9.85
N ALA A 213 6.69 1.71 8.69
CA ALA A 213 6.60 3.16 8.56
C ALA A 213 5.39 3.71 9.35
N VAL A 214 4.25 3.04 9.28
CA VAL A 214 3.02 3.45 9.98
C VAL A 214 3.17 3.36 11.49
N VAL A 215 3.72 2.25 12.01
CA VAL A 215 3.99 2.07 13.45
C VAL A 215 4.78 3.23 14.04
N MET A 216 5.73 3.79 13.28
CA MET A 216 6.60 4.87 13.76
C MET A 216 5.90 6.22 13.86
N VAL A 217 4.88 6.50 13.05
CA VAL A 217 4.33 7.87 12.88
C VAL A 217 2.83 8.00 13.14
N ALA A 218 2.09 6.89 13.19
CA ALA A 218 0.63 6.92 13.31
C ALA A 218 0.12 7.19 14.74
N GLY A 219 0.97 7.09 15.77
CA GLY A 219 0.60 7.27 17.17
C GLY A 219 -0.04 6.06 17.84
N ASN A 220 -0.38 5.01 17.07
CA ASN A 220 -0.81 3.67 17.51
C ASN A 220 -1.99 3.61 18.50
N ASN A 221 -2.90 4.58 18.48
CA ASN A 221 -4.08 4.60 19.32
C ASN A 221 -5.16 3.67 18.74
N ALA A 222 -5.60 2.68 19.52
CA ALA A 222 -6.65 1.73 19.13
C ALA A 222 -8.06 2.32 19.33
N VAL A 223 -8.31 3.50 18.74
CA VAL A 223 -9.58 4.24 18.79
C VAL A 223 -9.93 4.75 17.39
N ILE A 224 -11.20 4.99 17.14
CA ILE A 224 -11.65 5.63 15.89
C ILE A 224 -11.12 7.07 15.88
N PRO A 225 -10.39 7.51 14.84
CA PRO A 225 -9.85 8.86 14.80
C PRO A 225 -10.95 9.90 14.60
N GLU A 226 -10.99 10.90 15.47
CA GLU A 226 -11.95 12.03 15.39
C GLU A 226 -11.48 13.11 14.39
N SER A 227 -10.21 13.11 14.07
CA SER A 227 -9.58 14.10 13.20
C SER A 227 -8.36 13.50 12.49
N ILE A 228 -7.94 14.11 11.40
CA ILE A 228 -6.69 13.75 10.69
C ILE A 228 -5.43 13.97 11.54
N PHE A 229 -5.52 14.76 12.60
CA PHE A 229 -4.44 15.03 13.55
C PHE A 229 -4.44 14.05 14.73
N SER A 230 -5.44 13.19 14.85
CA SER A 230 -5.52 12.15 15.88
C SER A 230 -4.59 10.98 15.55
N GLY A 231 -4.04 10.35 16.59
CA GLY A 231 -3.31 9.09 16.45
C GLY A 231 -4.27 7.96 16.07
N VAL A 232 -3.80 7.05 15.25
CA VAL A 232 -4.56 5.91 14.71
C VAL A 232 -3.72 4.64 14.77
N ARG A 233 -4.36 3.48 14.89
CA ARG A 233 -3.73 2.17 14.77
C ARG A 233 -4.29 1.45 13.55
N THR A 234 -3.42 0.93 12.67
CA THR A 234 -3.83 0.09 11.54
C THR A 234 -3.88 -1.38 11.95
N MET A 235 -4.54 -2.23 11.15
CA MET A 235 -4.56 -3.68 11.36
C MET A 235 -3.16 -4.29 11.38
N THR A 236 -2.30 -3.89 10.44
CA THR A 236 -0.90 -4.33 10.37
C THR A 236 -0.10 -3.90 11.59
N ALA A 237 -0.25 -2.65 12.02
CA ALA A 237 0.40 -2.12 13.22
C ALA A 237 -0.05 -2.87 14.48
N ASN A 238 -1.34 -3.19 14.61
CA ASN A 238 -1.87 -3.94 15.74
C ASN A 238 -1.20 -5.32 15.86
N ILE A 239 -1.10 -6.05 14.75
CA ILE A 239 -0.46 -7.37 14.72
C ILE A 239 1.00 -7.26 15.17
N VAL A 240 1.78 -6.37 14.58
CA VAL A 240 3.23 -6.29 14.84
C VAL A 240 3.53 -5.80 16.25
N LEU A 241 2.77 -4.84 16.76
CA LEU A 241 2.99 -4.29 18.11
C LEU A 241 2.74 -5.32 19.20
N GLU A 242 1.79 -6.22 19.03
CA GLU A 242 1.33 -7.10 20.10
C GLU A 242 1.70 -8.58 19.92
N MET A 243 2.03 -9.03 18.71
CA MET A 243 2.34 -10.44 18.42
C MET A 243 3.50 -11.00 19.25
N GLY A 244 4.46 -10.15 19.63
CA GLY A 244 5.67 -10.57 20.36
C GLY A 244 5.40 -11.04 21.80
N TYR A 245 4.29 -10.63 22.41
CA TYR A 245 3.91 -10.99 23.78
C TYR A 245 2.52 -11.62 23.88
N ALA A 246 1.80 -11.73 22.78
CA ALA A 246 0.47 -12.32 22.75
C ALA A 246 0.53 -13.85 22.97
N ALA A 247 -0.37 -14.35 23.82
CA ALA A 247 -0.58 -15.77 24.09
C ALA A 247 -2.04 -16.15 23.87
N ASP A 248 -2.33 -17.43 23.75
CA ASP A 248 -3.66 -18.03 23.69
C ASP A 248 -4.65 -17.27 22.78
N LEU A 249 -5.81 -16.90 23.29
CA LEU A 249 -6.86 -16.22 22.54
C LEU A 249 -6.41 -14.86 21.97
N HIS A 250 -5.56 -14.12 22.70
CA HIS A 250 -4.99 -12.87 22.20
C HIS A 250 -4.18 -13.09 20.92
N ARG A 251 -3.32 -14.11 20.88
CA ARG A 251 -2.57 -14.47 19.69
C ARG A 251 -3.49 -14.91 18.55
N GLY A 252 -4.52 -15.68 18.88
CA GLY A 252 -5.57 -16.06 17.93
C GLY A 252 -6.30 -14.86 17.33
N ALA A 253 -6.64 -13.86 18.15
CA ALA A 253 -7.27 -12.62 17.72
C ALA A 253 -6.37 -11.79 16.76
N LEU A 254 -5.05 -11.75 17.01
CA LEU A 254 -4.11 -11.10 16.10
C LEU A 254 -4.00 -11.85 14.76
N ILE A 255 -3.98 -13.19 14.77
CA ILE A 255 -4.03 -14.00 13.55
C ILE A 255 -5.38 -13.78 12.83
N GLY A 256 -6.48 -13.71 13.58
CA GLY A 256 -7.80 -13.35 13.06
C GLY A 256 -7.81 -11.97 12.39
N THR A 257 -7.12 -10.98 12.97
CA THR A 257 -6.92 -9.67 12.32
C THR A 257 -6.17 -9.82 10.99
N GLY A 258 -5.21 -10.74 10.92
CA GLY A 258 -4.52 -11.10 9.68
C GLY A 258 -5.44 -11.73 8.63
N VAL A 259 -6.41 -12.58 9.04
CA VAL A 259 -7.45 -13.13 8.13
C VAL A 259 -8.30 -11.99 7.55
N VAL A 260 -8.76 -11.07 8.40
CA VAL A 260 -9.57 -9.92 7.95
C VAL A 260 -8.77 -9.04 6.99
N LEU A 261 -7.50 -8.74 7.30
CA LEU A 261 -6.62 -7.99 6.43
C LEU A 261 -6.40 -8.69 5.08
N PHE A 262 -6.22 -10.01 5.08
CA PHE A 262 -6.05 -10.80 3.86
C PHE A 262 -7.29 -10.73 2.96
N VAL A 263 -8.49 -10.90 3.54
CA VAL A 263 -9.75 -10.75 2.80
C VAL A 263 -9.96 -9.32 2.31
N PHE A 264 -9.51 -8.32 3.07
CA PHE A 264 -9.65 -6.91 2.70
C PHE A 264 -8.75 -6.50 1.53
N ILE A 265 -7.60 -7.18 1.34
CA ILE A 265 -6.65 -6.90 0.25
C ILE A 265 -7.05 -7.61 -1.06
N LEU A 266 -7.73 -8.77 -0.99
CA LEU A 266 -8.21 -9.52 -2.16
C LEU A 266 -9.36 -8.81 -2.87
#